data_cedeaf40c1653dd91fad8b666ca960e2
#
_entry.id   cedeaf40c1653dd91fad8b666ca960e2
#
_cell.length_a   1.000
_cell.length_b   1.000
_cell.length_c   1.000
_cell.angle_alpha   90.00
_cell.angle_beta   90.00
_cell.angle_gamma   90.00
#
_symmetry.space_group_name_H-M   'P 1'
#
loop_
_entity.id
_entity.type
_entity.pdbx_description
1 polymer ?
#
loop_
_entity_poly.entity_id
_entity_poly.type
_entity_poly.pdbx_seq_one_letter_code
_entity_poly.pdbx_strand_id
1 'polypeptide(L)'
;VHFLSLQIFGCGAVAQVTTSYDTKGQFLSINLAFAIGITFGVHIAHGISGAHLNPAVSLAFCLIGRFQWSKLPFYVLSQIIGAYLGAATVFAQYYDAIMSYGGGNLTVTGPTATAYIFATYPAAYLTTANGFVDQVVGTGALLLCLMALVDTRNSPAPKGLEPALVGTIVLVIGIAMGSNCGYAINPARDLGPRLFTYTAGWGLDVFTAGNYWCWVPLVAPLVGAILGCIIYLLFIEIHHSRKEDEKQTNERGNTEYDIDLDEWKPNKRNLTTLTASDKVHIINNPFQEGQSENSDWKKSSCNEECIVNRF
;
A
#
# COMPACT_ATOMS: atom_id res chain seq x y z
N VAL A 1 3.70 -7.54 7.39
CA VAL A 1 3.15 -6.56 8.37
C VAL A 1 2.21 -5.58 7.66
N HIS A 2 2.62 -4.94 6.57
CA HIS A 2 1.83 -3.91 5.86
C HIS A 2 0.53 -4.43 5.23
N PHE A 3 0.47 -5.70 4.79
CA PHE A 3 -0.77 -6.31 4.28
C PHE A 3 -1.79 -6.58 5.40
N LEU A 4 -1.31 -6.76 6.61
CA LEU A 4 -2.13 -6.89 7.82
C LEU A 4 -2.99 -5.62 8.03
N SER A 5 -2.41 -4.40 7.88
CA SER A 5 -3.14 -3.15 8.10
C SER A 5 -4.28 -2.96 7.09
N LEU A 6 -4.06 -3.28 5.81
CA LEU A 6 -5.10 -3.25 4.78
C LEU A 6 -6.32 -4.08 5.18
N GLN A 7 -6.09 -5.31 5.61
CA GLN A 7 -7.18 -6.22 5.97
C GLN A 7 -7.86 -5.86 7.29
N ILE A 8 -7.09 -5.41 8.29
CA ILE A 8 -7.67 -4.99 9.57
C ILE A 8 -8.66 -3.83 9.37
N PHE A 9 -8.25 -2.78 8.67
CA PHE A 9 -9.13 -1.62 8.47
C PHE A 9 -10.26 -1.91 7.48
N GLY A 10 -9.94 -2.55 6.35
CA GLY A 10 -10.92 -2.86 5.32
C GLY A 10 -11.97 -3.86 5.78
N CYS A 11 -11.56 -5.08 6.15
CA CYS A 11 -12.50 -6.10 6.64
C CYS A 11 -13.17 -5.69 7.97
N GLY A 12 -12.45 -4.95 8.84
CA GLY A 12 -13.02 -4.40 10.07
C GLY A 12 -14.18 -3.45 9.79
N ALA A 13 -14.05 -2.57 8.79
CA ALA A 13 -15.15 -1.69 8.38
C ALA A 13 -16.33 -2.48 7.80
N VAL A 14 -16.06 -3.53 6.97
CA VAL A 14 -17.13 -4.39 6.47
C VAL A 14 -17.82 -5.12 7.63
N ALA A 15 -17.06 -5.67 8.59
CA ALA A 15 -17.62 -6.32 9.77
C ALA A 15 -18.51 -5.36 10.56
N GLN A 16 -18.03 -4.14 10.83
CA GLN A 16 -18.80 -3.13 11.56
C GLN A 16 -20.10 -2.77 10.85
N VAL A 17 -20.04 -2.50 9.54
CA VAL A 17 -21.23 -2.15 8.75
C VAL A 17 -22.22 -3.30 8.73
N THR A 18 -21.77 -4.51 8.41
CA THR A 18 -22.60 -5.72 8.35
C THR A 18 -23.28 -6.01 9.68
N THR A 19 -22.50 -6.13 10.75
CA THR A 19 -23.02 -6.55 12.06
C THR A 19 -23.86 -5.47 12.76
N SER A 20 -23.76 -4.22 12.33
CA SER A 20 -24.57 -3.11 12.80
C SER A 20 -25.82 -2.84 11.95
N TYR A 21 -26.10 -3.67 10.94
CA TYR A 21 -27.22 -3.45 10.00
C TYR A 21 -27.18 -2.04 9.38
N ASP A 22 -26.03 -1.64 8.85
CA ASP A 22 -25.76 -0.34 8.22
C ASP A 22 -25.93 0.90 9.12
N THR A 23 -26.13 0.73 10.43
CA THR A 23 -26.31 1.87 11.35
C THR A 23 -24.99 2.56 11.73
N LYS A 24 -23.86 1.89 11.56
CA LYS A 24 -22.51 2.40 11.89
C LYS A 24 -21.61 2.43 10.67
N GLY A 25 -22.04 3.12 9.63
CA GLY A 25 -21.34 3.25 8.35
C GLY A 25 -22.09 2.55 7.22
N GLN A 26 -21.63 2.78 6.02
CA GLN A 26 -22.19 2.26 4.77
C GLN A 26 -21.08 2.01 3.76
N PHE A 27 -21.40 1.73 2.48
CA PHE A 27 -20.45 1.41 1.44
C PHE A 27 -19.30 2.43 1.31
N LEU A 28 -19.60 3.73 1.46
CA LEU A 28 -18.55 4.76 1.41
C LEU A 28 -17.55 4.65 2.57
N SER A 29 -18.01 4.36 3.78
CA SER A 29 -17.10 4.18 4.92
C SER A 29 -16.21 2.96 4.79
N ILE A 30 -16.71 1.89 4.16
CA ILE A 30 -15.91 0.71 3.80
C ILE A 30 -14.79 1.11 2.82
N ASN A 31 -15.14 1.83 1.75
CA ASN A 31 -14.15 2.25 0.75
C ASN A 31 -13.09 3.19 1.35
N LEU A 32 -13.48 4.12 2.23
CA LEU A 32 -12.55 4.97 2.96
C LEU A 32 -11.61 4.16 3.85
N ALA A 33 -12.12 3.16 4.57
CA ALA A 33 -11.30 2.32 5.44
C ALA A 33 -10.26 1.50 4.66
N PHE A 34 -10.64 0.93 3.51
CA PHE A 34 -9.68 0.27 2.62
C PHE A 34 -8.62 1.23 2.09
N ALA A 35 -9.01 2.41 1.64
CA ALA A 35 -8.12 3.42 1.10
C ALA A 35 -7.10 3.91 2.15
N ILE A 36 -7.56 4.25 3.34
CA ILE A 36 -6.71 4.69 4.45
C ILE A 36 -5.83 3.55 4.94
N GLY A 37 -6.36 2.31 4.99
CA GLY A 37 -5.59 1.11 5.31
C GLY A 37 -4.43 0.87 4.33
N ILE A 38 -4.64 1.11 3.03
CA ILE A 38 -3.58 1.08 2.01
C ILE A 38 -2.59 2.22 2.23
N THR A 39 -3.06 3.45 2.45
CA THR A 39 -2.19 4.60 2.72
C THR A 39 -1.21 4.31 3.84
N PHE A 40 -1.70 3.84 4.98
CA PHE A 40 -0.83 3.48 6.10
C PHE A 40 0.01 2.23 5.82
N GLY A 41 -0.52 1.25 5.10
CA GLY A 41 0.25 0.09 4.65
C GLY A 41 1.45 0.48 3.80
N VAL A 42 1.29 1.43 2.88
CA VAL A 42 2.39 1.98 2.09
C VAL A 42 3.36 2.76 2.98
N HIS A 43 2.90 3.64 3.86
CA HIS A 43 3.77 4.36 4.80
C HIS A 43 4.64 3.44 5.66
N ILE A 44 4.08 2.34 6.15
CA ILE A 44 4.79 1.38 7.01
C ILE A 44 5.91 0.66 6.25
N ALA A 45 5.73 0.39 4.96
CA ALA A 45 6.58 -0.57 4.25
C ALA A 45 7.32 -0.01 3.04
N HIS A 46 7.02 1.21 2.58
CA HIS A 46 7.59 1.76 1.35
C HIS A 46 9.12 1.74 1.38
N GLY A 47 9.74 2.27 2.42
CA GLY A 47 11.20 2.33 2.56
C GLY A 47 11.91 0.97 2.72
N ILE A 48 11.16 -0.12 2.97
CA ILE A 48 11.72 -1.46 3.19
C ILE A 48 11.51 -2.36 1.97
N SER A 49 10.28 -2.36 1.41
CA SER A 49 9.88 -3.32 0.38
C SER A 49 9.27 -2.68 -0.87
N GLY A 50 9.22 -1.36 -0.96
CA GLY A 50 8.46 -0.67 -2.02
C GLY A 50 6.95 -0.83 -1.91
N ALA A 51 6.47 -1.49 -0.85
CA ALA A 51 5.05 -1.63 -0.48
C ALA A 51 4.10 -2.00 -1.63
N HIS A 52 4.40 -3.05 -2.38
CA HIS A 52 3.56 -3.47 -3.52
C HIS A 52 2.12 -3.80 -3.13
N LEU A 53 1.89 -4.36 -1.93
CA LEU A 53 0.56 -4.66 -1.35
C LEU A 53 -0.38 -5.49 -2.25
N ASN A 54 0.11 -6.06 -3.34
CA ASN A 54 -0.72 -6.71 -4.34
C ASN A 54 0.12 -7.65 -5.22
N PRO A 55 -0.20 -8.95 -5.32
CA PRO A 55 0.49 -9.86 -6.24
C PRO A 55 0.43 -9.42 -7.69
N ALA A 56 -0.67 -8.81 -8.13
CA ALA A 56 -0.83 -8.33 -9.50
C ALA A 56 0.11 -7.16 -9.80
N VAL A 57 0.28 -6.23 -8.85
CA VAL A 57 1.29 -5.15 -8.93
C VAL A 57 2.71 -5.74 -8.95
N SER A 58 2.99 -6.70 -8.06
CA SER A 58 4.31 -7.33 -7.99
C SER A 58 4.68 -8.04 -9.29
N LEU A 59 3.73 -8.79 -9.90
CA LEU A 59 3.93 -9.45 -11.18
C LEU A 59 4.12 -8.45 -12.31
N ALA A 60 3.28 -7.43 -12.39
CA ALA A 60 3.36 -6.41 -13.43
C ALA A 60 4.73 -5.69 -13.40
N PHE A 61 5.24 -5.35 -12.21
CA PHE A 61 6.56 -4.74 -12.07
C PHE A 61 7.71 -5.69 -12.44
N CYS A 62 7.56 -7.00 -12.24
CA CYS A 62 8.52 -7.98 -12.78
C CYS A 62 8.54 -7.96 -14.31
N LEU A 63 7.37 -7.97 -14.94
CA LEU A 63 7.23 -8.02 -16.40
C LEU A 63 7.84 -6.78 -17.10
N ILE A 64 7.72 -5.61 -16.48
CA ILE A 64 8.30 -4.36 -17.01
C ILE A 64 9.74 -4.11 -16.53
N GLY A 65 10.38 -5.08 -15.86
CA GLY A 65 11.78 -4.99 -15.41
C GLY A 65 12.04 -4.09 -14.21
N ARG A 66 10.99 -3.61 -13.52
CA ARG A 66 11.10 -2.75 -12.34
C ARG A 66 11.17 -3.50 -11.01
N PHE A 67 11.03 -4.84 -11.06
CA PHE A 67 11.13 -5.71 -9.90
C PHE A 67 11.78 -7.06 -10.24
N GLN A 68 12.54 -7.63 -9.31
CA GLN A 68 13.29 -8.87 -9.52
C GLN A 68 12.38 -10.10 -9.41
N TRP A 69 12.39 -10.98 -10.40
CA TRP A 69 11.65 -12.24 -10.43
C TRP A 69 11.92 -13.16 -9.24
N SER A 70 13.17 -13.20 -8.76
CA SER A 70 13.56 -14.00 -7.59
C SER A 70 12.86 -13.59 -6.30
N LYS A 71 12.41 -12.34 -6.18
CA LYS A 71 11.70 -11.83 -5.02
C LYS A 71 10.18 -12.05 -5.10
N LEU A 72 9.63 -12.27 -6.30
CA LEU A 72 8.18 -12.38 -6.52
C LEU A 72 7.50 -13.44 -5.65
N PRO A 73 7.99 -14.71 -5.55
CA PRO A 73 7.36 -15.74 -4.73
C PRO A 73 7.28 -15.35 -3.24
N PHE A 74 8.33 -14.73 -2.71
CA PHE A 74 8.37 -14.31 -1.31
C PHE A 74 7.39 -13.17 -1.05
N TYR A 75 7.25 -12.23 -1.99
CA TYR A 75 6.27 -11.14 -1.89
C TYR A 75 4.84 -11.67 -1.93
N VAL A 76 4.52 -12.54 -2.89
CA VAL A 76 3.18 -13.15 -2.99
C VAL A 76 2.84 -13.93 -1.74
N LEU A 77 3.74 -14.79 -1.26
CA LEU A 77 3.52 -15.58 -0.05
C LEU A 77 3.31 -14.70 1.19
N SER A 78 4.17 -13.70 1.40
CA SER A 78 4.06 -12.79 2.54
C SER A 78 2.79 -11.94 2.50
N GLN A 79 2.31 -11.56 1.31
CA GLN A 79 1.06 -10.86 1.10
C GLN A 79 -0.15 -11.74 1.48
N ILE A 80 -0.16 -13.00 1.03
CA ILE A 80 -1.24 -13.94 1.36
C ILE A 80 -1.28 -14.24 2.86
N ILE A 81 -0.13 -14.52 3.48
CA ILE A 81 -0.03 -14.78 4.92
C ILE A 81 -0.48 -13.53 5.72
N GLY A 82 -0.03 -12.34 5.33
CA GLY A 82 -0.44 -11.10 5.99
C GLY A 82 -1.94 -10.84 5.87
N ALA A 83 -2.55 -11.15 4.72
CA ALA A 83 -3.98 -11.05 4.51
C ALA A 83 -4.79 -12.05 5.36
N TYR A 84 -4.31 -13.30 5.43
CA TYR A 84 -4.89 -14.33 6.28
C TYR A 84 -4.90 -13.90 7.76
N LEU A 85 -3.75 -13.45 8.27
CA LEU A 85 -3.60 -12.99 9.66
C LEU A 85 -4.45 -11.74 9.95
N GLY A 86 -4.59 -10.83 8.97
CA GLY A 86 -5.46 -9.67 9.08
C GLY A 86 -6.93 -10.05 9.22
N ALA A 87 -7.39 -11.01 8.42
CA ALA A 87 -8.73 -11.55 8.52
C ALA A 87 -8.97 -12.23 9.88
N ALA A 88 -8.00 -13.04 10.34
CA ALA A 88 -8.06 -13.70 11.66
C ALA A 88 -8.16 -12.67 12.80
N THR A 89 -7.42 -11.56 12.71
CA THR A 89 -7.46 -10.47 13.69
C THR A 89 -8.84 -9.81 13.73
N VAL A 90 -9.42 -9.50 12.56
CA VAL A 90 -10.77 -8.93 12.47
C VAL A 90 -11.83 -9.90 13.00
N PHE A 91 -11.72 -11.17 12.67
CA PHE A 91 -12.63 -12.19 13.18
C PHE A 91 -12.57 -12.28 14.71
N ALA A 92 -11.37 -12.31 15.29
CA ALA A 92 -11.20 -12.31 16.74
C ALA A 92 -11.81 -11.06 17.39
N GLN A 93 -11.65 -9.89 16.76
CA GLN A 93 -12.20 -8.63 17.27
C GLN A 93 -13.73 -8.56 17.19
N TYR A 94 -14.32 -9.10 16.12
CA TYR A 94 -15.77 -9.02 15.83
C TYR A 94 -16.49 -10.35 16.06
N TYR A 95 -15.86 -11.32 16.74
CA TYR A 95 -16.37 -12.70 16.87
C TYR A 95 -17.83 -12.72 17.34
N ASP A 96 -18.12 -12.13 18.49
CA ASP A 96 -19.46 -12.13 19.07
C ASP A 96 -20.49 -11.42 18.17
N ALA A 97 -20.09 -10.34 17.51
CA ALA A 97 -20.96 -9.60 16.60
C ALA A 97 -21.27 -10.41 15.33
N ILE A 98 -20.27 -11.09 14.76
CA ILE A 98 -20.43 -11.97 13.59
C ILE A 98 -21.30 -13.18 13.94
N MET A 99 -21.06 -13.82 15.09
CA MET A 99 -21.86 -14.93 15.55
C MET A 99 -23.30 -14.53 15.85
N SER A 100 -23.52 -13.38 16.46
CA SER A 100 -24.85 -12.83 16.71
C SER A 100 -25.60 -12.55 15.41
N TYR A 101 -24.93 -11.88 14.43
CA TYR A 101 -25.50 -11.61 13.12
C TYR A 101 -25.85 -12.88 12.33
N GLY A 102 -24.97 -13.87 12.38
CA GLY A 102 -25.11 -15.18 11.73
C GLY A 102 -26.09 -16.13 12.44
N GLY A 103 -26.69 -15.73 13.57
CA GLY A 103 -27.56 -16.62 14.36
C GLY A 103 -26.81 -17.85 14.89
N GLY A 104 -25.53 -17.73 15.24
CA GLY A 104 -24.67 -18.81 15.69
C GLY A 104 -24.01 -19.62 14.58
N ASN A 105 -24.22 -19.27 13.31
CA ASN A 105 -23.69 -19.99 12.15
C ASN A 105 -22.77 -19.12 11.31
N LEU A 106 -21.77 -19.74 10.71
CA LEU A 106 -20.86 -19.13 9.75
C LEU A 106 -21.26 -19.56 8.34
N THR A 107 -21.95 -18.69 7.60
CA THR A 107 -22.50 -19.03 6.27
C THR A 107 -21.89 -18.14 5.18
N VAL A 108 -21.80 -18.71 3.96
CA VAL A 108 -21.25 -18.03 2.78
C VAL A 108 -22.36 -17.33 1.99
N THR A 109 -23.55 -17.90 1.98
CA THR A 109 -24.72 -17.43 1.23
C THR A 109 -25.93 -17.30 2.15
N GLY A 110 -26.94 -16.56 1.70
CA GLY A 110 -28.16 -16.34 2.46
C GLY A 110 -28.21 -14.98 3.15
N PRO A 111 -29.33 -14.69 3.82
CA PRO A 111 -29.58 -13.33 4.37
C PRO A 111 -28.67 -12.96 5.55
N THR A 112 -28.12 -13.95 6.24
CA THR A 112 -27.20 -13.77 7.37
C THR A 112 -25.77 -14.23 7.04
N ALA A 113 -25.42 -14.28 5.75
CA ALA A 113 -24.06 -14.62 5.32
C ALA A 113 -23.04 -13.63 5.89
N THR A 114 -21.87 -14.14 6.26
CA THR A 114 -20.80 -13.36 6.87
C THR A 114 -19.45 -13.53 6.17
N ALA A 115 -19.32 -14.46 5.23
CA ALA A 115 -18.06 -14.71 4.50
C ALA A 115 -17.61 -13.49 3.67
N TYR A 116 -18.55 -12.69 3.17
CA TYR A 116 -18.25 -11.50 2.36
C TYR A 116 -17.59 -10.36 3.16
N ILE A 117 -17.61 -10.43 4.49
CA ILE A 117 -16.83 -9.53 5.35
C ILE A 117 -15.34 -9.63 5.00
N PHE A 118 -14.87 -10.79 4.60
CA PHE A 118 -13.47 -11.12 4.42
C PHE A 118 -13.06 -11.20 2.94
N ALA A 119 -13.76 -11.99 2.14
CA ALA A 119 -13.47 -12.23 0.74
C ALA A 119 -14.60 -11.71 -0.16
N THR A 120 -14.32 -11.53 -1.45
CA THR A 120 -15.31 -10.98 -2.39
C THR A 120 -16.20 -12.08 -2.98
N TYR A 121 -17.45 -11.72 -3.24
CA TYR A 121 -18.44 -12.57 -3.90
C TYR A 121 -19.21 -11.73 -4.94
N PRO A 122 -19.65 -12.36 -6.05
CA PRO A 122 -20.36 -11.66 -7.11
C PRO A 122 -21.79 -11.30 -6.68
N ALA A 123 -22.26 -10.15 -7.14
CA ALA A 123 -23.69 -9.81 -7.03
C ALA A 123 -24.56 -10.84 -7.76
N ALA A 124 -25.79 -11.06 -7.32
CA ALA A 124 -26.68 -12.08 -7.86
C ALA A 124 -26.96 -11.95 -9.38
N TYR A 125 -26.90 -10.73 -9.89
CA TYR A 125 -27.09 -10.44 -11.32
C TYR A 125 -25.84 -10.63 -12.17
N LEU A 126 -24.66 -10.79 -11.56
CA LEU A 126 -23.39 -10.73 -12.26
C LEU A 126 -23.01 -12.07 -12.85
N THR A 127 -22.81 -12.12 -14.16
CA THR A 127 -22.22 -13.31 -14.81
C THR A 127 -20.71 -13.38 -14.53
N THR A 128 -20.17 -14.60 -14.48
CA THR A 128 -18.73 -14.81 -14.26
C THR A 128 -17.88 -14.11 -15.33
N ALA A 129 -18.34 -14.11 -16.59
CA ALA A 129 -17.63 -13.40 -17.67
C ALA A 129 -17.59 -11.89 -17.46
N ASN A 130 -18.73 -11.28 -17.09
CA ASN A 130 -18.75 -9.84 -16.81
C ASN A 130 -17.97 -9.50 -15.55
N GLY A 131 -18.03 -10.34 -14.50
CA GLY A 131 -17.20 -10.16 -13.31
C GLY A 131 -15.70 -10.28 -13.59
N PHE A 132 -15.30 -11.14 -14.53
CA PHE A 132 -13.91 -11.21 -14.97
C PHE A 132 -13.47 -9.89 -15.65
N VAL A 133 -14.30 -9.36 -16.56
CA VAL A 133 -14.04 -8.05 -17.22
C VAL A 133 -13.98 -6.93 -16.19
N ASP A 134 -14.90 -6.90 -15.23
CA ASP A 134 -14.94 -5.92 -14.13
C ASP A 134 -13.62 -5.87 -13.36
N GLN A 135 -13.08 -7.03 -12.97
CA GLN A 135 -11.81 -7.11 -12.26
C GLN A 135 -10.60 -6.75 -13.14
N VAL A 136 -10.64 -7.09 -14.43
CA VAL A 136 -9.61 -6.68 -15.40
C VAL A 136 -9.58 -5.15 -15.53
N VAL A 137 -10.75 -4.51 -15.70
CA VAL A 137 -10.87 -3.06 -15.84
C VAL A 137 -10.41 -2.36 -14.56
N GLY A 138 -10.92 -2.79 -13.40
CA GLY A 138 -10.54 -2.19 -12.10
C GLY A 138 -9.04 -2.29 -11.81
N THR A 139 -8.43 -3.45 -12.08
CA THR A 139 -6.99 -3.63 -11.86
C THR A 139 -6.16 -2.94 -12.95
N GLY A 140 -6.65 -2.87 -14.18
CA GLY A 140 -6.01 -2.09 -15.26
C GLY A 140 -5.97 -0.61 -14.91
N ALA A 141 -7.06 -0.05 -14.41
CA ALA A 141 -7.11 1.32 -13.90
C ALA A 141 -6.15 1.56 -12.73
N LEU A 142 -6.07 0.61 -11.78
CA LEU A 142 -5.11 0.67 -10.68
C LEU A 142 -3.68 0.81 -11.20
N LEU A 143 -3.24 -0.07 -12.10
CA LEU A 143 -1.87 -0.05 -12.61
C LEU A 143 -1.59 1.16 -13.50
N LEU A 144 -2.55 1.57 -14.34
CA LEU A 144 -2.41 2.78 -15.16
C LEU A 144 -2.13 4.02 -14.29
N CYS A 145 -2.93 4.22 -13.24
CA CYS A 145 -2.75 5.34 -12.31
C CYS A 145 -1.47 5.20 -11.47
N LEU A 146 -1.16 3.98 -10.99
CA LEU A 146 0.03 3.73 -10.20
C LEU A 146 1.31 4.01 -11.01
N MET A 147 1.35 3.58 -12.28
CA MET A 147 2.46 3.88 -13.19
C MET A 147 2.67 5.38 -13.36
N ALA A 148 1.59 6.16 -13.48
CA ALA A 148 1.67 7.62 -13.58
C ALA A 148 2.24 8.27 -12.31
N LEU A 149 1.90 7.75 -11.12
CA LEU A 149 2.40 8.27 -9.86
C LEU A 149 3.91 8.06 -9.66
N VAL A 150 4.46 6.98 -10.23
CA VAL A 150 5.88 6.64 -10.06
C VAL A 150 6.74 7.04 -11.25
N ASP A 151 6.16 7.59 -12.32
CA ASP A 151 6.91 8.02 -13.51
C ASP A 151 7.50 9.41 -13.31
N THR A 152 8.79 9.45 -12.98
CA THR A 152 9.53 10.71 -12.76
C THR A 152 9.67 11.59 -13.99
N ARG A 153 9.39 11.08 -15.19
CA ARG A 153 9.42 11.83 -16.46
C ARG A 153 8.08 12.48 -16.80
N ASN A 154 7.01 12.16 -16.05
CA ASN A 154 5.70 12.75 -16.22
C ASN A 154 5.41 13.73 -15.06
N SER A 155 4.37 13.46 -14.29
CA SER A 155 3.99 14.22 -13.11
C SER A 155 3.95 13.28 -11.89
N PRO A 156 5.12 12.94 -11.34
CA PRO A 156 5.18 11.97 -10.23
C PRO A 156 4.52 12.53 -8.97
N ALA A 157 4.15 11.63 -8.08
CA ALA A 157 3.65 12.01 -6.78
C ALA A 157 4.73 12.82 -6.01
N PRO A 158 4.37 13.95 -5.39
CA PRO A 158 5.27 14.66 -4.49
C PRO A 158 5.78 13.76 -3.37
N LYS A 159 7.04 13.96 -2.94
CA LYS A 159 7.63 13.20 -1.83
C LYS A 159 6.71 13.24 -0.59
N GLY A 160 6.39 12.07 -0.03
CA GLY A 160 5.53 11.93 1.14
C GLY A 160 4.02 11.90 0.85
N LEU A 161 3.57 12.30 -0.35
CA LEU A 161 2.15 12.24 -0.73
C LEU A 161 1.79 10.93 -1.46
N GLU A 162 2.78 10.21 -2.00
CA GLU A 162 2.59 8.97 -2.74
C GLU A 162 1.68 7.95 -2.02
N PRO A 163 1.86 7.65 -0.71
CA PRO A 163 0.97 6.72 -0.02
C PRO A 163 -0.50 7.13 -0.02
N ALA A 164 -0.77 8.42 0.17
CA ALA A 164 -2.13 8.96 0.17
C ALA A 164 -2.77 8.88 -1.24
N LEU A 165 -1.99 9.16 -2.28
CA LEU A 165 -2.45 9.06 -3.66
C LEU A 165 -2.72 7.60 -4.07
N VAL A 166 -1.88 6.64 -3.64
CA VAL A 166 -2.15 5.21 -3.85
C VAL A 166 -3.45 4.79 -3.17
N GLY A 167 -3.68 5.20 -1.93
CA GLY A 167 -4.96 4.98 -1.24
C GLY A 167 -6.14 5.61 -1.99
N THR A 168 -5.97 6.82 -2.52
CA THR A 168 -7.00 7.53 -3.29
C THR A 168 -7.37 6.81 -4.58
N ILE A 169 -6.42 6.21 -5.30
CA ILE A 169 -6.71 5.38 -6.49
C ILE A 169 -7.66 4.25 -6.09
N VAL A 170 -7.39 3.53 -5.01
CA VAL A 170 -8.24 2.42 -4.56
C VAL A 170 -9.59 2.91 -4.08
N LEU A 171 -9.66 4.07 -3.43
CA LEU A 171 -10.92 4.71 -3.05
C LEU A 171 -11.81 4.96 -4.26
N VAL A 172 -11.26 5.58 -5.31
CA VAL A 172 -12.02 5.91 -6.53
C VAL A 172 -12.50 4.64 -7.25
N ILE A 173 -11.64 3.61 -7.35
CA ILE A 173 -12.04 2.31 -7.92
C ILE A 173 -13.17 1.70 -7.09
N GLY A 174 -13.08 1.69 -5.77
CA GLY A 174 -14.10 1.15 -4.89
C GLY A 174 -15.44 1.87 -5.04
N ILE A 175 -15.44 3.19 -5.07
CA ILE A 175 -16.65 4.00 -5.23
C ILE A 175 -17.28 3.83 -6.62
N ALA A 176 -16.45 3.76 -7.68
CA ALA A 176 -16.93 3.71 -9.06
C ALA A 176 -17.27 2.31 -9.56
N MET A 177 -16.58 1.27 -9.08
CA MET A 177 -16.60 -0.09 -9.65
C MET A 177 -16.89 -1.19 -8.63
N GLY A 178 -17.20 -0.85 -7.37
CA GLY A 178 -17.31 -1.85 -6.30
C GLY A 178 -18.62 -2.62 -6.23
N SER A 179 -19.69 -2.18 -6.88
CA SER A 179 -21.03 -2.76 -6.71
C SER A 179 -21.18 -4.17 -7.30
N ASN A 180 -20.42 -4.49 -8.34
CA ASN A 180 -20.56 -5.77 -9.05
C ASN A 180 -20.03 -6.96 -8.24
N CYS A 181 -18.83 -6.83 -7.67
CA CYS A 181 -18.17 -7.93 -6.99
C CYS A 181 -17.17 -7.48 -5.91
N GLY A 182 -17.30 -6.29 -5.37
CA GLY A 182 -16.48 -5.81 -4.25
C GLY A 182 -15.05 -5.45 -4.63
N TYR A 183 -14.77 -5.12 -5.89
CA TYR A 183 -13.46 -4.65 -6.38
C TYR A 183 -12.26 -5.34 -5.72
N ALA A 184 -12.18 -6.68 -5.86
CA ALA A 184 -11.06 -7.43 -5.30
C ALA A 184 -9.72 -6.85 -5.76
N ILE A 185 -9.53 -6.65 -7.08
CA ILE A 185 -8.37 -6.04 -7.76
C ILE A 185 -6.99 -6.45 -7.22
N ASN A 186 -6.97 -7.44 -6.34
CA ASN A 186 -5.79 -7.86 -5.58
C ASN A 186 -5.94 -9.34 -5.17
N PRO A 187 -5.17 -10.26 -5.77
CA PRO A 187 -5.28 -11.69 -5.47
C PRO A 187 -5.07 -12.04 -3.99
N ALA A 188 -4.14 -11.38 -3.30
CA ALA A 188 -3.88 -11.69 -1.90
C ALA A 188 -4.96 -11.12 -0.96
N ARG A 189 -5.55 -9.97 -1.33
CA ARG A 189 -6.69 -9.37 -0.61
C ARG A 189 -7.91 -10.31 -0.59
N ASP A 190 -8.08 -11.14 -1.62
CA ASP A 190 -9.18 -12.12 -1.67
C ASP A 190 -8.76 -13.51 -1.15
N LEU A 191 -7.65 -14.06 -1.63
CA LEU A 191 -7.23 -15.42 -1.31
C LEU A 191 -6.88 -15.62 0.18
N GLY A 192 -6.11 -14.69 0.77
CA GLY A 192 -5.71 -14.81 2.17
C GLY A 192 -6.92 -14.90 3.12
N PRO A 193 -7.84 -13.92 3.09
CA PRO A 193 -9.06 -13.98 3.89
C PRO A 193 -10.00 -15.13 3.53
N ARG A 194 -10.05 -15.55 2.26
CA ARG A 194 -10.83 -16.72 1.84
C ARG A 194 -10.31 -18.03 2.44
N LEU A 195 -9.00 -18.20 2.47
CA LEU A 195 -8.34 -19.31 3.17
C LEU A 195 -8.62 -19.25 4.67
N PHE A 196 -8.61 -18.06 5.26
CA PHE A 196 -8.96 -17.88 6.67
C PHE A 196 -10.41 -18.32 6.92
N THR A 197 -11.39 -17.85 6.15
CA THR A 197 -12.79 -18.23 6.34
C THR A 197 -13.00 -19.73 6.20
N TYR A 198 -12.30 -20.39 5.25
CA TYR A 198 -12.31 -21.84 5.13
C TYR A 198 -11.85 -22.52 6.43
N THR A 199 -10.71 -22.12 6.97
CA THR A 199 -10.13 -22.74 8.18
C THR A 199 -10.88 -22.38 9.46
N ALA A 200 -11.56 -21.24 9.49
CA ALA A 200 -12.31 -20.75 10.65
C ALA A 200 -13.73 -21.33 10.77
N GLY A 201 -14.23 -22.08 9.76
CA GLY A 201 -15.47 -22.84 9.89
C GLY A 201 -16.60 -22.48 8.92
N TRP A 202 -16.38 -21.60 7.93
CA TRP A 202 -17.37 -21.33 6.85
C TRP A 202 -17.48 -22.51 5.87
N GLY A 203 -16.54 -23.47 5.89
CA GLY A 203 -16.58 -24.65 5.06
C GLY A 203 -16.14 -24.44 3.61
N LEU A 204 -16.32 -25.48 2.78
CA LEU A 204 -15.90 -25.50 1.37
C LEU A 204 -16.66 -24.49 0.48
N ASP A 205 -17.83 -24.05 0.92
CA ASP A 205 -18.67 -23.12 0.17
C ASP A 205 -17.96 -21.80 -0.14
N VAL A 206 -16.93 -21.43 0.62
CA VAL A 206 -16.10 -20.25 0.33
C VAL A 206 -15.43 -20.33 -1.05
N PHE A 207 -15.20 -21.52 -1.58
CA PHE A 207 -14.59 -21.74 -2.90
C PHE A 207 -15.62 -22.02 -4.00
N THR A 208 -16.78 -22.58 -3.65
CA THR A 208 -17.80 -23.02 -4.62
C THR A 208 -18.90 -22.00 -4.86
N ALA A 209 -19.16 -21.11 -3.89
CA ALA A 209 -20.17 -20.08 -4.00
C ALA A 209 -19.92 -19.15 -5.21
N GLY A 210 -21.01 -18.61 -5.77
CA GLY A 210 -20.97 -17.76 -6.95
C GLY A 210 -20.46 -18.47 -8.21
N ASN A 211 -20.79 -19.77 -8.37
CA ASN A 211 -20.32 -20.60 -9.48
C ASN A 211 -18.79 -20.68 -9.55
N TYR A 212 -18.17 -21.08 -8.45
CA TYR A 212 -16.71 -21.12 -8.29
C TYR A 212 -16.03 -19.78 -8.46
N TRP A 213 -16.68 -18.71 -8.02
CA TRP A 213 -16.18 -17.32 -8.17
C TRP A 213 -14.71 -17.14 -7.75
N CYS A 214 -14.22 -17.92 -6.79
CA CYS A 214 -12.92 -17.73 -6.16
C CYS A 214 -11.73 -17.59 -7.12
N TRP A 215 -11.80 -18.15 -8.34
CA TRP A 215 -10.71 -18.05 -9.31
C TRP A 215 -10.65 -16.68 -10.00
N VAL A 216 -11.78 -15.97 -10.12
CA VAL A 216 -11.84 -14.66 -10.79
C VAL A 216 -10.97 -13.62 -10.13
N PRO A 217 -11.05 -13.37 -8.79
CA PRO A 217 -10.18 -12.42 -8.10
C PRO A 217 -8.71 -12.85 -8.04
N LEU A 218 -8.38 -14.08 -8.42
CA LEU A 218 -7.00 -14.56 -8.53
C LEU A 218 -6.40 -14.27 -9.92
N VAL A 219 -7.16 -14.48 -10.99
CA VAL A 219 -6.65 -14.45 -12.37
C VAL A 219 -6.90 -13.10 -13.03
N ALA A 220 -8.12 -12.57 -12.94
CA ALA A 220 -8.50 -11.36 -13.64
C ALA A 220 -7.64 -10.13 -13.25
N PRO A 221 -7.28 -9.92 -11.95
CA PRO A 221 -6.37 -8.84 -11.59
C PRO A 221 -4.97 -8.96 -12.21
N LEU A 222 -4.45 -10.17 -12.40
CA LEU A 222 -3.16 -10.36 -13.07
C LEU A 222 -3.22 -9.89 -14.53
N VAL A 223 -4.28 -10.25 -15.24
CA VAL A 223 -4.53 -9.80 -16.62
C VAL A 223 -4.71 -8.29 -16.66
N GLY A 224 -5.53 -7.73 -15.77
CA GLY A 224 -5.77 -6.29 -15.70
C GLY A 224 -4.50 -5.49 -15.42
N ALA A 225 -3.66 -5.98 -14.51
CA ALA A 225 -2.40 -5.33 -14.18
C ALA A 225 -1.44 -5.28 -15.38
N ILE A 226 -1.32 -6.37 -16.11
CA ILE A 226 -0.49 -6.44 -17.33
C ILE A 226 -1.01 -5.46 -18.38
N LEU A 227 -2.32 -5.47 -18.64
CA LEU A 227 -2.93 -4.56 -19.61
C LEU A 227 -2.77 -3.10 -19.21
N GLY A 228 -2.98 -2.74 -17.93
CA GLY A 228 -2.78 -1.38 -17.45
C GLY A 228 -1.35 -0.89 -17.64
N CYS A 229 -0.34 -1.74 -17.33
CA CYS A 229 1.06 -1.43 -17.61
C CYS A 229 1.34 -1.26 -19.12
N ILE A 230 0.86 -2.16 -19.96
CA ILE A 230 1.05 -2.07 -21.42
C ILE A 230 0.46 -0.78 -21.97
N ILE A 231 -0.77 -0.43 -21.55
CA ILE A 231 -1.41 0.82 -21.95
C ILE A 231 -0.55 2.02 -21.54
N TYR A 232 -0.06 2.06 -20.30
CA TYR A 232 0.80 3.16 -19.85
C TYR A 232 2.09 3.25 -20.67
N LEU A 233 2.78 2.13 -20.87
CA LEU A 233 4.02 2.06 -21.62
C LEU A 233 3.83 2.55 -23.07
N LEU A 234 2.81 2.06 -23.76
CA LEU A 234 2.60 2.34 -25.19
C LEU A 234 2.03 3.74 -25.47
N PHE A 235 1.20 4.27 -24.58
CA PHE A 235 0.51 5.54 -24.84
C PHE A 235 1.10 6.73 -24.09
N ILE A 236 1.98 6.49 -23.12
CA ILE A 236 2.56 7.56 -22.29
C ILE A 236 4.08 7.45 -22.27
N GLU A 237 4.64 6.37 -21.75
CA GLU A 237 6.07 6.26 -21.45
C GLU A 237 6.96 6.37 -22.70
N ILE A 238 6.58 5.75 -23.82
CA ILE A 238 7.35 5.83 -25.08
C ILE A 238 7.36 7.23 -25.73
N HIS A 239 6.45 8.10 -25.32
CA HIS A 239 6.34 9.45 -25.86
C HIS A 239 7.18 10.48 -25.08
N HIS A 240 7.85 10.09 -24.00
CA HIS A 240 8.76 10.97 -23.28
C HIS A 240 9.98 11.33 -24.13
N SER A 241 10.37 12.61 -24.11
CA SER A 241 11.48 13.13 -24.88
C SER A 241 12.82 12.60 -24.38
N ARG A 242 13.68 12.14 -25.28
CA ARG A 242 15.05 11.67 -25.00
C ARG A 242 15.91 12.73 -24.25
N LYS A 243 15.66 14.02 -24.48
CA LYS A 243 16.36 15.11 -23.82
C LYS A 243 16.05 15.20 -22.32
N GLU A 244 14.86 14.76 -21.90
CA GLU A 244 14.47 14.73 -20.50
C GLU A 244 15.16 13.57 -19.76
N ASP A 245 15.38 12.44 -20.43
CA ASP A 245 16.14 11.32 -19.88
C ASP A 245 17.60 11.69 -19.58
N GLU A 246 18.26 12.44 -20.49
CA GLU A 246 19.62 12.92 -20.30
C GLU A 246 19.72 13.93 -19.15
N LYS A 247 18.76 14.82 -19.01
CA LYS A 247 18.71 15.83 -17.93
C LYS A 247 18.54 15.16 -16.56
N GLN A 248 17.62 14.21 -16.43
CA GLN A 248 17.40 13.46 -15.19
C GLN A 248 18.59 12.58 -14.81
N THR A 249 19.29 11.98 -15.78
CA THR A 249 20.48 11.18 -15.53
C THR A 249 21.59 12.06 -15.00
N ASN A 250 21.78 13.27 -15.55
CA ASN A 250 22.76 14.23 -15.08
C ASN A 250 22.43 14.80 -13.68
N GLU A 251 21.16 15.08 -13.40
CA GLU A 251 20.72 15.54 -12.07
C GLU A 251 20.90 14.43 -11.00
N ARG A 252 20.63 13.17 -11.33
CA ARG A 252 20.90 12.03 -10.44
C ARG A 252 22.38 11.79 -10.24
N GLY A 253 23.18 11.91 -11.27
CA GLY A 253 24.64 11.80 -11.18
C GLY A 253 25.22 12.89 -10.26
N ASN A 254 24.73 14.10 -10.33
CA ASN A 254 25.18 15.19 -9.46
C ASN A 254 24.72 15.02 -8.00
N THR A 255 23.51 14.44 -7.74
CA THR A 255 23.05 14.18 -6.36
C THR A 255 23.72 12.95 -5.73
N GLU A 256 24.23 12.03 -6.53
CA GLU A 256 24.95 10.84 -6.01
C GLU A 256 26.40 11.17 -5.62
N TYR A 257 26.95 12.31 -6.12
CA TYR A 257 28.26 12.83 -5.73
C TYR A 257 28.23 13.88 -4.60
N ASP A 258 27.06 14.44 -4.29
CA ASP A 258 26.81 15.23 -3.08
C ASP A 258 26.58 14.27 -1.88
N ILE A 259 27.52 13.41 -1.61
CA ILE A 259 27.65 12.76 -0.31
C ILE A 259 28.03 13.91 0.63
N ASP A 260 27.11 14.22 1.53
CA ASP A 260 27.25 15.23 2.55
C ASP A 260 28.48 14.93 3.41
N LEU A 261 29.62 15.53 3.05
CA LEU A 261 30.89 15.40 3.78
C LEU A 261 30.80 15.99 5.18
N ASP A 262 29.74 16.77 5.48
CA ASP A 262 29.52 17.37 6.78
C ASP A 262 28.92 16.40 7.82
N GLU A 263 28.41 15.22 7.41
CA GLU A 263 27.94 14.17 8.33
C GLU A 263 28.94 13.08 8.65
N TRP A 264 30.14 13.08 8.01
CA TRP A 264 31.16 12.08 8.33
C TRP A 264 31.86 12.42 9.64
N LYS A 265 31.36 11.92 10.77
CA LYS A 265 32.03 11.90 12.06
C LYS A 265 32.93 10.66 12.16
N PRO A 266 34.26 10.81 12.15
CA PRO A 266 35.14 9.64 12.25
C PRO A 266 34.92 8.92 13.59
N ASN A 267 34.63 7.64 13.53
CA ASN A 267 34.51 6.79 14.71
C ASN A 267 35.88 6.68 15.38
N LYS A 268 36.04 7.25 16.57
CA LYS A 268 37.31 7.29 17.34
C LYS A 268 37.97 5.93 17.62
N ARG A 269 37.36 4.81 17.21
CA ARG A 269 37.90 3.46 17.43
C ARG A 269 38.90 2.97 16.38
N ASN A 270 39.03 3.68 15.24
CA ASN A 270 39.92 3.23 14.15
C ASN A 270 41.18 4.11 14.00
N LEU A 271 41.54 4.93 15.00
CA LEU A 271 42.66 5.88 14.88
C LEU A 271 44.04 5.29 15.28
N THR A 272 44.14 4.00 15.55
CA THR A 272 45.39 3.40 16.07
C THR A 272 46.28 2.71 15.00
N THR A 273 45.95 2.79 13.71
CA THR A 273 46.71 2.08 12.66
C THR A 273 47.08 2.92 11.43
N LEU A 274 47.10 4.26 11.52
CA LEU A 274 47.67 5.07 10.44
C LEU A 274 49.13 5.41 10.74
N THR A 275 50.03 4.85 9.94
CA THR A 275 51.47 5.14 9.99
C THR A 275 51.77 6.50 9.39
N ALA A 276 52.92 7.09 9.79
CA ALA A 276 53.32 8.49 9.57
C ALA A 276 53.61 8.87 8.07
N SER A 277 53.09 8.13 7.11
CA SER A 277 53.34 8.32 5.66
C SER A 277 52.19 9.05 4.90
N ASP A 278 51.01 9.19 5.50
CA ASP A 278 49.85 9.75 4.80
C ASP A 278 49.54 11.19 5.24
N LYS A 279 50.51 12.10 4.99
CA LYS A 279 50.25 13.54 5.10
C LYS A 279 49.54 14.04 3.83
N VAL A 280 48.22 14.11 3.85
CA VAL A 280 47.44 14.86 2.89
C VAL A 280 47.56 16.36 3.21
N HIS A 281 48.00 17.15 2.24
CA HIS A 281 48.04 18.62 2.34
C HIS A 281 46.64 19.21 2.50
N ILE A 282 46.34 19.76 3.67
CA ILE A 282 45.19 20.60 3.87
C ILE A 282 45.59 22.02 3.45
N ILE A 283 45.00 22.51 2.36
CA ILE A 283 45.15 23.91 1.92
C ILE A 283 44.22 24.75 2.80
N ASN A 284 44.82 25.58 3.66
CA ASN A 284 44.11 26.58 4.43
C ASN A 284 43.59 27.68 3.52
N ASN A 285 42.31 27.94 3.52
CA ASN A 285 41.72 29.13 2.93
C ASN A 285 41.38 30.13 4.05
N PRO A 286 41.98 31.35 4.07
CA PRO A 286 41.68 32.33 5.12
C PRO A 286 40.45 33.12 4.73
N PHE A 287 39.38 33.04 5.48
CA PHE A 287 38.31 34.06 5.46
C PHE A 287 38.37 34.91 6.71
N GLN A 288 38.38 36.20 6.44
CA GLN A 288 38.58 37.32 7.31
C GLN A 288 37.52 37.46 8.43
N GLU A 289 38.03 37.90 9.57
CA GLU A 289 37.28 38.50 10.68
C GLU A 289 36.56 39.78 10.24
N GLY A 290 35.31 39.93 10.65
CA GLY A 290 34.50 41.15 10.56
C GLY A 290 33.66 41.32 11.80
N GLN A 291 34.10 42.21 12.61
CA GLN A 291 33.60 42.90 13.82
C GLN A 291 32.11 42.86 14.16
N SER A 292 31.91 42.55 15.43
CA SER A 292 31.03 43.09 16.46
C SER A 292 29.90 44.06 16.10
N GLU A 293 28.72 43.85 16.64
CA GLU A 293 28.05 44.82 17.50
C GLU A 293 26.96 44.18 18.39
N ASN A 294 26.93 44.73 19.61
CA ASN A 294 26.05 44.43 20.73
C ASN A 294 24.56 44.59 20.43
N SER A 295 23.73 43.75 21.01
CA SER A 295 22.57 44.24 21.77
C SER A 295 22.00 43.19 22.74
N ASP A 296 22.00 43.61 23.99
CA ASP A 296 21.30 42.97 25.13
C ASP A 296 19.83 42.68 24.86
N TRP A 297 19.38 41.44 25.24
CA TRP A 297 18.01 41.26 25.68
C TRP A 297 17.96 40.39 26.92
N LYS A 298 17.35 40.95 27.93
CA LYS A 298 17.15 40.51 29.30
C LYS A 298 16.44 39.15 29.42
N LYS A 299 16.89 38.41 30.39
CA LYS A 299 16.12 37.32 31.05
C LYS A 299 14.81 37.90 31.62
N SER A 300 13.70 37.25 31.33
CA SER A 300 12.55 37.24 32.22
C SER A 300 12.04 35.83 32.39
N SER A 301 12.12 35.39 33.61
CA SER A 301 11.51 34.20 34.17
C SER A 301 9.99 34.32 34.14
N CYS A 302 9.27 33.29 33.75
CA CYS A 302 7.94 33.05 34.28
C CYS A 302 7.61 31.58 34.32
N ASN A 303 7.05 31.23 35.46
CA ASN A 303 6.75 29.93 36.01
C ASN A 303 5.70 29.11 35.27
N GLU A 304 5.82 27.84 35.50
CA GLU A 304 4.83 26.76 35.57
C GLU A 304 3.34 27.15 35.46
N GLU A 305 2.62 26.42 34.60
CA GLU A 305 1.45 25.67 35.07
C GLU A 305 1.00 24.63 34.04
N CYS A 306 0.92 23.39 34.51
CA CYS A 306 0.31 22.25 33.87
C CYS A 306 -1.17 22.49 33.59
N ILE A 307 -1.69 22.12 32.41
CA ILE A 307 -3.06 21.61 32.30
C ILE A 307 -3.04 20.37 31.40
N VAL A 308 -3.28 19.23 32.02
CA VAL A 308 -3.74 17.99 31.43
C VAL A 308 -5.24 18.09 31.20
N ASN A 309 -5.72 17.83 30.00
CA ASN A 309 -7.07 17.31 29.72
C ASN A 309 -7.04 16.65 28.32
N ARG A 310 -7.08 15.37 28.34
CA ARG A 310 -8.13 14.38 28.00
C ARG A 310 -9.04 14.82 26.84
N PHE A 311 -8.86 14.19 25.70
CA PHE A 311 -9.86 13.33 25.07
C PHE A 311 -9.16 12.24 24.30
#